data_a67614f47d3e15e825391f9b084f2692
#
_entry.id   a67614f47d3e15e825391f9b084f2692
#
_cell.length_a   1.000
_cell.length_b   1.000
_cell.length_c   1.000
_cell.angle_alpha   90.00
_cell.angle_beta   90.00
_cell.angle_gamma   90.00
#
_symmetry.space_group_name_H-M   'P 1'
#
loop_
_entity.id
_entity.type
_entity.pdbx_description
1 polymer ?
#
loop_
_entity_poly.entity_id
_entity_poly.type
_entity_poly.pdbx_seq_one_letter_code
_entity_poly.pdbx_strand_id
1 'polypeptide(L)'
;PLIIIFSILLMLLFALLSQNIGNKKTINSVLLNKPIPTKTLLSLNLNEPIDLEMYSGSPFLVNFFSSWCEPCKLEASNLEKLSERIPIIGISYKDQKEDTYLFLDKYGNPYDEISYDSDGSIAINWGVYGVPETFIINENGIIIFRHPGPITANVLKYEIMPILDERNL
;
A
#
# COMPACT_ATOMS: atom_id res chain seq x y z
N PRO A 1 -19.02 8.47 -49.87
CA PRO A 1 -17.98 9.19 -49.08
C PRO A 1 -18.27 9.19 -47.60
N LEU A 2 -19.53 9.36 -47.14
CA LEU A 2 -19.91 9.40 -45.73
C LEU A 2 -19.58 8.12 -44.96
N ILE A 3 -19.77 6.96 -45.56
CA ILE A 3 -19.48 5.63 -44.92
C ILE A 3 -17.97 5.47 -44.69
N ILE A 4 -17.14 5.96 -45.61
CA ILE A 4 -15.67 5.89 -45.48
C ILE A 4 -15.19 6.81 -44.34
N ILE A 5 -15.75 8.02 -44.24
CA ILE A 5 -15.42 8.96 -43.17
C ILE A 5 -15.82 8.37 -41.80
N PHE A 6 -17.01 7.77 -41.73
CA PHE A 6 -17.50 7.14 -40.49
C PHE A 6 -16.64 5.94 -40.06
N SER A 7 -16.21 5.08 -41.03
CA SER A 7 -15.33 3.95 -40.74
C SER A 7 -13.95 4.38 -40.23
N ILE A 8 -13.38 5.44 -40.79
CA ILE A 8 -12.09 6.02 -40.35
C ILE A 8 -12.24 6.59 -38.93
N LEU A 9 -13.34 7.30 -38.66
CA LEU A 9 -13.60 7.85 -37.32
C LEU A 9 -13.75 6.76 -36.25
N LEU A 10 -14.47 5.67 -36.59
CA LEU A 10 -14.63 4.52 -35.70
C LEU A 10 -13.32 3.80 -35.44
N MET A 11 -12.46 3.67 -36.45
CA MET A 11 -11.14 3.06 -36.33
C MET A 11 -10.19 3.91 -35.49
N LEU A 12 -10.24 5.24 -35.64
CA LEU A 12 -9.50 6.18 -34.79
C LEU A 12 -9.96 6.15 -33.33
N LEU A 13 -11.28 6.11 -33.12
CA LEU A 13 -11.85 6.00 -31.77
C LEU A 13 -11.44 4.67 -31.12
N PHE A 14 -11.49 3.57 -31.85
CA PHE A 14 -11.05 2.26 -31.36
C PHE A 14 -9.56 2.24 -31.05
N ALA A 15 -8.71 2.86 -31.88
CA ALA A 15 -7.28 2.99 -31.63
C ALA A 15 -6.97 3.84 -30.38
N LEU A 16 -7.69 4.94 -30.16
CA LEU A 16 -7.57 5.78 -28.96
C LEU A 16 -8.01 5.06 -27.69
N LEU A 17 -9.09 4.29 -27.76
CA LEU A 17 -9.57 3.50 -26.63
C LEU A 17 -8.61 2.33 -26.31
N SER A 18 -8.05 1.68 -27.34
CA SER A 18 -7.11 0.57 -27.14
C SER A 18 -5.76 1.01 -26.56
N GLN A 19 -5.29 2.23 -26.84
CA GLN A 19 -4.07 2.77 -26.26
C GLN A 19 -4.19 3.01 -24.73
N ASN A 20 -5.39 3.25 -24.24
CA ASN A 20 -5.62 3.45 -22.79
C ASN A 20 -5.64 2.14 -21.98
N ILE A 21 -5.79 0.98 -22.61
CA ILE A 21 -5.92 -0.32 -21.92
C ILE A 21 -4.55 -0.93 -21.56
N GLY A 22 -3.45 -0.45 -22.16
CA GLY A 22 -2.13 -1.08 -22.05
C GLY A 22 -1.09 -0.39 -21.17
N ASN A 23 -1.29 0.84 -20.73
CA ASN A 23 -0.28 1.58 -19.96
C ASN A 23 -0.65 1.65 -18.46
N LYS A 24 -0.57 0.51 -17.74
CA LYS A 24 -0.19 0.57 -16.33
C LYS A 24 1.25 1.08 -16.27
N LYS A 25 1.45 2.40 -16.25
CA LYS A 25 2.71 2.98 -15.77
C LYS A 25 2.86 2.51 -14.33
N THR A 26 3.66 1.47 -14.13
CA THR A 26 4.22 1.19 -12.82
C THR A 26 5.02 2.42 -12.44
N ILE A 27 4.52 3.20 -11.50
CA ILE A 27 5.26 4.32 -10.92
C ILE A 27 6.43 3.67 -10.21
N ASN A 28 7.61 3.66 -10.86
CA ASN A 28 8.82 3.14 -10.25
C ASN A 28 9.10 3.99 -9.02
N SER A 29 8.89 3.43 -7.84
CA SER A 29 9.25 4.08 -6.60
C SER A 29 10.76 4.34 -6.59
N VAL A 30 11.15 5.58 -6.34
CA VAL A 30 12.55 5.94 -6.09
C VAL A 30 13.12 5.18 -4.90
N LEU A 31 12.27 4.65 -4.01
CA LEU A 31 12.64 3.91 -2.80
C LEU A 31 12.75 2.39 -3.00
N LEU A 32 12.34 1.85 -4.16
CA LEU A 32 12.49 0.42 -4.42
C LEU A 32 13.98 0.05 -4.43
N ASN A 33 14.33 -1.03 -3.72
CA ASN A 33 15.70 -1.47 -3.46
C ASN A 33 16.54 -0.46 -2.64
N LYS A 34 15.89 0.38 -1.84
CA LYS A 34 16.52 1.31 -0.90
C LYS A 34 16.15 0.96 0.52
N PRO A 35 16.98 1.34 1.50
CA PRO A 35 16.60 1.25 2.91
C PRO A 35 15.34 2.06 3.21
N ILE A 36 14.60 1.62 4.24
CA ILE A 36 13.47 2.40 4.76
C ILE A 36 13.92 3.81 5.13
N PRO A 37 13.14 4.85 4.77
CA PRO A 37 13.58 6.25 4.96
C PRO A 37 13.50 6.71 6.42
N THR A 38 12.69 6.02 7.25
CA THR A 38 12.45 6.36 8.65
C THR A 38 12.44 5.09 9.46
N LYS A 39 13.27 5.02 10.51
CA LYS A 39 13.38 3.84 11.38
C LYS A 39 12.49 3.93 12.61
N THR A 40 12.25 5.13 13.10
CA THR A 40 11.43 5.37 14.29
C THR A 40 10.16 6.13 13.90
N LEU A 41 9.01 5.59 14.28
CA LEU A 41 7.69 6.14 14.00
C LEU A 41 7.00 6.59 15.29
N LEU A 42 6.08 7.55 15.18
CA LEU A 42 5.27 7.99 16.31
C LEU A 42 4.10 7.01 16.50
N SER A 43 4.01 6.36 17.66
CA SER A 43 2.90 5.48 17.99
C SER A 43 1.57 6.22 18.02
N LEU A 44 0.50 5.59 17.54
CA LEU A 44 -0.87 6.10 17.65
C LEU A 44 -1.27 6.34 19.12
N ASN A 45 -0.82 5.46 20.01
CA ASN A 45 -1.07 5.58 21.43
C ASN A 45 -0.16 6.60 22.16
N LEU A 46 0.89 7.12 21.47
CA LEU A 46 1.88 8.07 22.01
C LEU A 46 2.61 7.61 23.28
N ASN A 47 2.53 6.33 23.64
CA ASN A 47 3.19 5.84 24.85
C ASN A 47 4.68 5.61 24.62
N GLU A 48 5.02 5.00 23.48
CA GLU A 48 6.41 4.76 23.07
C GLU A 48 6.54 4.88 21.55
N PRO A 49 7.71 5.28 21.03
CA PRO A 49 7.96 5.27 19.60
C PRO A 49 8.03 3.82 19.07
N ILE A 50 7.53 3.59 17.88
CA ILE A 50 7.70 2.32 17.16
C ILE A 50 9.08 2.34 16.49
N ASP A 51 9.95 1.41 16.87
CA ASP A 51 11.24 1.23 16.23
C ASP A 51 11.15 0.11 15.20
N LEU A 52 11.23 0.45 13.92
CA LEU A 52 11.19 -0.53 12.83
C LEU A 52 12.44 -1.44 12.79
N GLU A 53 13.53 -1.10 13.49
CA GLU A 53 14.69 -1.98 13.63
C GLU A 53 14.37 -3.22 14.46
N MET A 54 13.33 -3.20 15.30
CA MET A 54 12.85 -4.38 16.03
C MET A 54 12.35 -5.50 15.10
N TYR A 55 11.97 -5.15 13.87
CA TYR A 55 11.56 -6.11 12.84
C TYR A 55 12.72 -6.59 11.96
N SER A 56 13.97 -6.12 12.22
CA SER A 56 15.16 -6.59 11.52
C SER A 56 15.37 -8.10 11.71
N GLY A 57 15.77 -8.77 10.63
CA GLY A 57 15.96 -10.22 10.62
C GLY A 57 14.75 -11.01 10.12
N SER A 58 13.59 -10.36 9.98
CA SER A 58 12.39 -10.93 9.35
C SER A 58 11.74 -9.89 8.46
N PRO A 59 11.11 -10.26 7.34
CA PRO A 59 10.35 -9.34 6.53
C PRO A 59 9.10 -8.84 7.25
N PHE A 60 8.66 -7.63 6.91
CA PHE A 60 7.43 -7.04 7.40
C PHE A 60 6.78 -6.13 6.35
N LEU A 61 5.51 -5.80 6.53
CA LEU A 61 4.78 -4.85 5.70
C LEU A 61 4.64 -3.50 6.40
N VAL A 62 4.62 -2.44 5.59
CA VAL A 62 4.14 -1.13 6.00
C VAL A 62 2.98 -0.75 5.10
N ASN A 63 1.82 -0.47 5.71
CA ASN A 63 0.61 -0.08 4.99
C ASN A 63 0.16 1.32 5.45
N PHE A 64 0.03 2.23 4.50
CA PHE A 64 -0.53 3.57 4.71
C PHE A 64 -2.03 3.54 4.47
N PHE A 65 -2.81 3.98 5.46
CA PHE A 65 -4.27 3.96 5.43
C PHE A 65 -4.88 5.19 6.10
N SER A 66 -6.19 5.36 5.99
CA SER A 66 -6.97 6.38 6.72
C SER A 66 -8.42 5.92 6.88
N SER A 67 -9.11 6.42 7.88
CA SER A 67 -10.54 6.14 8.12
C SER A 67 -11.45 6.67 7.01
N TRP A 68 -11.10 7.82 6.43
CA TRP A 68 -11.82 8.46 5.33
C TRP A 68 -11.56 7.84 3.94
N CYS A 69 -10.64 6.89 3.86
CA CYS A 69 -10.22 6.25 2.61
C CYS A 69 -11.15 5.07 2.25
N GLU A 70 -11.99 5.23 1.25
CA GLU A 70 -12.92 4.16 0.82
C GLU A 70 -12.19 2.92 0.28
N PRO A 71 -11.13 3.04 -0.56
CA PRO A 71 -10.35 1.87 -0.98
C PRO A 71 -9.67 1.12 0.17
N CYS A 72 -9.34 1.78 1.30
CA CYS A 72 -8.73 1.13 2.47
C CYS A 72 -9.70 0.14 3.14
N LYS A 73 -11.00 0.44 3.10
CA LYS A 73 -12.04 -0.48 3.58
C LYS A 73 -12.11 -1.76 2.75
N LEU A 74 -11.84 -1.66 1.44
CA LEU A 74 -11.88 -2.80 0.53
C LEU A 74 -10.72 -3.78 0.73
N GLU A 75 -9.57 -3.31 1.21
CA GLU A 75 -8.40 -4.18 1.44
C GLU A 75 -8.36 -4.83 2.83
N ALA A 76 -9.15 -4.34 3.79
CA ALA A 76 -9.07 -4.74 5.20
C ALA A 76 -9.06 -6.27 5.39
N SER A 77 -10.00 -7.00 4.77
CA SER A 77 -10.07 -8.47 4.88
C SER A 77 -8.89 -9.20 4.23
N ASN A 78 -8.20 -8.58 3.27
CA ASN A 78 -7.00 -9.16 2.67
C ASN A 78 -5.75 -8.87 3.51
N LEU A 79 -5.71 -7.72 4.17
CA LEU A 79 -4.68 -7.41 5.16
C LEU A 79 -4.77 -8.33 6.38
N GLU A 80 -5.98 -8.67 6.85
CA GLU A 80 -6.15 -9.67 7.92
C GLU A 80 -5.56 -11.04 7.55
N LYS A 81 -5.77 -11.51 6.31
CA LYS A 81 -5.14 -12.74 5.83
C LYS A 81 -3.61 -12.64 5.75
N LEU A 82 -3.08 -11.47 5.43
CA LEU A 82 -1.64 -11.23 5.38
C LEU A 82 -1.03 -11.18 6.78
N SER A 83 -1.73 -10.62 7.76
CA SER A 83 -1.24 -10.53 9.15
C SER A 83 -1.04 -11.90 9.81
N GLU A 84 -1.73 -12.96 9.31
CA GLU A 84 -1.49 -14.33 9.75
C GLU A 84 -0.12 -14.89 9.33
N ARG A 85 0.55 -14.24 8.36
CA ARG A 85 1.80 -14.70 7.77
C ARG A 85 2.99 -13.77 7.97
N ILE A 86 2.75 -12.49 8.09
CA ILE A 86 3.79 -11.47 8.12
C ILE A 86 3.35 -10.29 8.98
N PRO A 87 4.22 -9.75 9.85
CA PRO A 87 3.91 -8.55 10.63
C PRO A 87 3.54 -7.36 9.73
N ILE A 88 2.52 -6.60 10.12
CA ILE A 88 2.07 -5.42 9.40
C ILE A 88 2.09 -4.20 10.31
N ILE A 89 2.81 -3.17 9.89
CA ILE A 89 2.82 -1.85 10.55
C ILE A 89 1.87 -0.93 9.80
N GLY A 90 0.82 -0.46 10.48
CA GLY A 90 -0.10 0.53 9.93
C GLY A 90 0.42 1.94 10.12
N ILE A 91 0.24 2.81 9.11
CA ILE A 91 0.50 4.25 9.23
C ILE A 91 -0.81 4.99 8.94
N SER A 92 -1.43 5.52 9.99
CA SER A 92 -2.64 6.33 9.91
C SER A 92 -2.29 7.72 9.37
N TYR A 93 -2.63 7.97 8.11
CA TYR A 93 -2.25 9.15 7.34
C TYR A 93 -3.31 10.25 7.41
N LYS A 94 -2.91 11.42 7.94
CA LYS A 94 -3.76 12.64 8.02
C LYS A 94 -5.17 12.34 8.51
N ASP A 95 -5.25 11.62 9.60
CA ASP A 95 -6.50 11.16 10.20
C ASP A 95 -6.66 11.73 11.62
N GLN A 96 -7.84 11.57 12.23
CA GLN A 96 -8.03 11.75 13.65
C GLN A 96 -7.86 10.40 14.34
N LYS A 97 -7.27 10.39 15.55
CA LYS A 97 -7.05 9.14 16.29
C LYS A 97 -8.33 8.38 16.55
N GLU A 98 -9.36 9.11 16.98
CA GLU A 98 -10.68 8.58 17.29
C GLU A 98 -11.30 7.91 16.05
N ASP A 99 -11.19 8.55 14.88
CA ASP A 99 -11.71 8.00 13.61
C ASP A 99 -10.90 6.78 13.16
N THR A 100 -9.58 6.79 13.38
CA THR A 100 -8.72 5.61 13.15
C THR A 100 -9.18 4.43 14.01
N TYR A 101 -9.42 4.63 15.31
CA TYR A 101 -9.91 3.55 16.18
C TYR A 101 -11.27 3.02 15.77
N LEU A 102 -12.22 3.90 15.40
CA LEU A 102 -13.53 3.51 14.89
C LEU A 102 -13.44 2.72 13.58
N PHE A 103 -12.51 3.10 12.72
CA PHE A 103 -12.24 2.38 11.49
C PHE A 103 -11.76 0.95 11.77
N LEU A 104 -10.78 0.78 12.68
CA LEU A 104 -10.21 -0.51 13.04
C LEU A 104 -11.23 -1.41 13.76
N ASP A 105 -12.04 -0.84 14.64
CA ASP A 105 -13.13 -1.59 15.30
C ASP A 105 -14.15 -2.12 14.29
N LYS A 106 -14.45 -1.33 13.27
CA LYS A 106 -15.47 -1.68 12.27
C LYS A 106 -14.99 -2.62 11.18
N TYR A 107 -13.75 -2.48 10.71
CA TYR A 107 -13.24 -3.19 9.53
C TYR A 107 -12.16 -4.23 9.84
N GLY A 108 -11.76 -4.36 11.12
CA GLY A 108 -10.69 -5.23 11.58
C GLY A 108 -9.37 -4.47 11.80
N ASN A 109 -8.51 -5.06 12.64
CA ASN A 109 -7.18 -4.51 12.95
C ASN A 109 -6.09 -5.53 12.58
N PRO A 110 -5.55 -5.50 11.37
CA PRO A 110 -4.50 -6.40 10.91
C PRO A 110 -3.09 -5.98 11.36
N TYR A 111 -2.94 -4.90 12.11
CA TYR A 111 -1.67 -4.27 12.41
C TYR A 111 -1.10 -4.72 13.74
N ASP A 112 0.18 -5.08 13.77
CA ASP A 112 0.93 -5.32 15.02
C ASP A 112 1.14 -4.01 15.76
N GLU A 113 1.50 -2.97 15.01
CA GLU A 113 1.69 -1.62 15.53
C GLU A 113 1.07 -0.59 14.59
N ILE A 114 0.63 0.54 15.16
CA ILE A 114 0.05 1.62 14.38
C ILE A 114 0.78 2.92 14.67
N SER A 115 1.33 3.53 13.62
CA SER A 115 1.91 4.86 13.66
C SER A 115 0.88 5.92 13.28
N TYR A 116 1.09 7.12 13.81
CA TYR A 116 0.24 8.29 13.58
C TYR A 116 0.99 9.37 12.81
N ASP A 117 0.58 9.59 11.57
CA ASP A 117 1.14 10.57 10.63
C ASP A 117 0.16 11.73 10.41
N SER A 118 -0.04 12.54 11.46
CA SER A 118 -1.07 13.61 11.46
C SER A 118 -0.82 14.71 10.43
N ASP A 119 0.44 15.03 10.15
CA ASP A 119 0.84 16.07 9.19
C ASP A 119 1.19 15.53 7.79
N GLY A 120 1.35 14.22 7.67
CA GLY A 120 1.73 13.54 6.43
C GLY A 120 3.23 13.54 6.15
N SER A 121 4.06 13.89 7.12
CA SER A 121 5.52 13.96 6.96
C SER A 121 6.14 12.57 6.74
N ILE A 122 5.62 11.53 7.40
CA ILE A 122 6.07 10.15 7.21
C ILE A 122 5.75 9.71 5.77
N ALA A 123 4.50 9.93 5.32
CA ALA A 123 4.08 9.59 3.97
C ALA A 123 4.93 10.29 2.90
N ILE A 124 5.27 11.57 3.10
CA ILE A 124 6.16 12.31 2.20
C ILE A 124 7.54 11.66 2.14
N ASN A 125 8.14 11.30 3.27
CA ASN A 125 9.45 10.64 3.33
C ASN A 125 9.43 9.27 2.63
N TRP A 126 8.31 8.54 2.72
CA TRP A 126 8.10 7.26 2.04
C TRP A 126 7.68 7.41 0.57
N GLY A 127 7.55 8.65 0.08
CA GLY A 127 7.14 8.94 -1.29
C GLY A 127 5.73 8.42 -1.61
N VAL A 128 4.85 8.39 -0.61
CA VAL A 128 3.45 7.98 -0.74
C VAL A 128 2.67 9.09 -1.45
N TYR A 129 1.94 8.72 -2.48
CA TYR A 129 1.11 9.66 -3.27
C TYR A 129 -0.33 9.74 -2.77
N GLY A 130 -0.78 8.71 -2.06
CA GLY A 130 -2.13 8.60 -1.54
C GLY A 130 -2.34 7.28 -0.83
N VAL A 131 -3.50 7.12 -0.20
CA VAL A 131 -3.87 5.89 0.53
C VAL A 131 -4.95 5.12 -0.22
N PRO A 132 -4.94 3.77 -0.15
CA PRO A 132 -3.93 2.96 0.54
C PRO A 132 -2.67 2.77 -0.30
N GLU A 133 -1.55 2.51 0.38
CA GLU A 133 -0.29 2.15 -0.26
C GLU A 133 0.49 1.19 0.64
N THR A 134 0.99 0.08 0.08
CA THR A 134 1.65 -0.99 0.83
C THR A 134 3.07 -1.22 0.35
N PHE A 135 3.99 -1.41 1.29
CA PHE A 135 5.39 -1.74 1.06
C PHE A 135 5.71 -3.08 1.72
N ILE A 136 6.56 -3.91 1.08
CA ILE A 136 7.21 -5.05 1.73
C ILE A 136 8.66 -4.69 1.95
N ILE A 137 9.10 -4.89 3.18
CA ILE A 137 10.47 -4.65 3.64
C ILE A 137 11.09 -6.02 3.93
N ASN A 138 12.30 -6.27 3.45
CA ASN A 138 13.00 -7.50 3.71
C ASN A 138 13.71 -7.48 5.08
N GLU A 139 14.32 -8.61 5.44
CA GLU A 139 15.06 -8.82 6.69
C GLU A 139 16.25 -7.86 6.91
N ASN A 140 16.69 -7.16 5.86
CA ASN A 140 17.76 -6.18 5.90
C ASN A 140 17.25 -4.72 5.94
N GLY A 141 15.94 -4.50 6.10
CA GLY A 141 15.34 -3.17 6.10
C GLY A 141 15.27 -2.51 4.71
N ILE A 142 15.32 -3.30 3.63
CA ILE A 142 15.25 -2.81 2.25
C ILE A 142 13.83 -2.97 1.71
N ILE A 143 13.31 -1.94 1.08
CA ILE A 143 12.01 -1.98 0.39
C ILE A 143 12.14 -2.82 -0.87
N ILE A 144 11.47 -3.97 -0.93
CA ILE A 144 11.53 -4.92 -2.06
C ILE A 144 10.27 -4.92 -2.91
N PHE A 145 9.18 -4.34 -2.41
CA PHE A 145 7.91 -4.25 -3.12
C PHE A 145 7.14 -3.00 -2.71
N ARG A 146 6.38 -2.45 -3.64
CA ARG A 146 5.47 -1.32 -3.42
C ARG A 146 4.22 -1.51 -4.27
N HIS A 147 3.06 -1.39 -3.64
CA HIS A 147 1.78 -1.40 -4.33
C HIS A 147 0.98 -0.13 -3.99
N PRO A 148 0.78 0.78 -4.95
CA PRO A 148 -0.12 1.91 -4.81
C PRO A 148 -1.55 1.46 -5.10
N GLY A 149 -2.44 1.60 -4.12
CA GLY A 149 -3.84 1.18 -4.20
C GLY A 149 -4.17 0.00 -3.30
N PRO A 150 -5.44 -0.44 -3.27
CA PRO A 150 -5.91 -1.46 -2.34
C PRO A 150 -5.36 -2.85 -2.69
N ILE A 151 -4.98 -3.61 -1.67
CA ILE A 151 -4.62 -5.02 -1.79
C ILE A 151 -5.87 -5.83 -2.10
N THR A 152 -6.16 -5.99 -3.39
CA THR A 152 -7.24 -6.86 -3.85
C THR A 152 -6.85 -8.33 -3.77
N ALA A 153 -7.81 -9.25 -3.90
CA ALA A 153 -7.53 -10.68 -3.95
C ALA A 153 -6.54 -11.07 -5.07
N ASN A 154 -6.55 -10.34 -6.19
CA ASN A 154 -5.60 -10.57 -7.28
C ASN A 154 -4.19 -10.07 -6.93
N VAL A 155 -4.06 -8.88 -6.32
CA VAL A 155 -2.78 -8.35 -5.85
C VAL A 155 -2.20 -9.28 -4.79
N LEU A 156 -3.01 -9.67 -3.81
CA LEU A 156 -2.62 -10.64 -2.79
C LEU A 156 -2.07 -11.92 -3.44
N LYS A 157 -2.85 -12.56 -4.31
CA LYS A 157 -2.54 -13.89 -4.88
C LYS A 157 -1.37 -13.86 -5.86
N TYR A 158 -1.29 -12.84 -6.73
CA TYR A 158 -0.37 -12.86 -7.86
C TYR A 158 0.85 -11.95 -7.69
N GLU A 159 0.81 -10.99 -6.76
CA GLU A 159 1.92 -10.06 -6.57
C GLU A 159 2.60 -10.26 -5.20
N ILE A 160 1.82 -10.40 -4.10
CA ILE A 160 2.38 -10.47 -2.74
C ILE A 160 2.74 -11.91 -2.36
N MET A 161 1.79 -12.85 -2.50
CA MET A 161 2.02 -14.24 -2.07
C MET A 161 3.27 -14.88 -2.69
N PRO A 162 3.59 -14.70 -3.99
CA PRO A 162 4.82 -15.25 -4.55
C PRO A 162 6.09 -14.72 -3.85
N ILE A 163 6.12 -13.44 -3.45
CA ILE A 163 7.26 -12.85 -2.73
C ILE A 163 7.44 -13.50 -1.36
N LEU A 164 6.33 -13.76 -0.65
CA LEU A 164 6.35 -14.40 0.66
C LEU A 164 6.72 -15.88 0.55
N ASP A 165 6.18 -16.61 -0.44
CA ASP A 165 6.43 -18.03 -0.64
C ASP A 165 7.89 -18.32 -1.05
N GLU A 166 8.50 -17.49 -1.90
CA GLU A 166 9.93 -17.60 -2.27
C GLU A 166 10.85 -17.43 -1.06
N ARG A 167 10.41 -16.77 0.00
CA ARG A 167 11.16 -16.52 1.24
C ARG A 167 10.81 -17.48 2.38
N ASN A 168 9.95 -18.48 2.15
CA ASN A 168 9.44 -19.44 3.15
C ASN A 168 8.74 -18.76 4.35
N LEU A 169 7.94 -17.74 4.09
CA LEU A 169 7.16 -16.95 5.07
C LEU A 169 5.68 -17.35 5.08
#